data_528e0bf2e4830151e64c9774a8596256
#
_entry.id   528e0bf2e4830151e64c9774a8596256
#
_cell.length_a   1.000
_cell.length_b   1.000
_cell.length_c   1.000
_cell.angle_alpha   90.00
_cell.angle_beta   90.00
_cell.angle_gamma   90.00
#
_symmetry.space_group_name_H-M   'P 1'
#
loop_
_entity.id
_entity.type
_entity.pdbx_description
1 polymer ?
#
loop_
_entity_poly.entity_id
_entity_poly.type
_entity_poly.pdbx_seq_one_letter_code
_entity_poly.pdbx_strand_id
1 'polypeptide(L)'
;MICLFPAPVHLAAEKKAEFRPMDRWYEVYLGESKVGFAHSTMKLVEGEVRSESIFEMRIKRAGQVIEMKVAERTSESPDGKIIGFSGETLMAGIPILKKGWVENGEIVVREKQFLRETTKRYPLDPQGKMTWGILKLLKEKGFREKGLTYEARVYSPDFGMAKPTRAIIRTLGPAKVSLAEGDIDAFETEIEMVSSVGSLKTSNWLDGEGIAVRTQMQMGGLSIDIRQSSEKRAKAEGELKEDFLLDSVISLGSELPPMARRNVFRLRAKDGNITDIAYEGKTQKIRRVDGRTLEIEVLAEDWKAIRKGKGHPLQVGPEYREANILVDCEDKLVKELAKRAGQGSRSPFETAERLCSFVSRYVSEKNFSVGFASASEVARKREGDCTEHGILLAALGR
;
A
#
# COMPACT_ATOMS: atom_id res chain seq x y z
N MET A 1 56.62 40.68 -1.65
CA MET A 1 55.86 40.06 -0.57
C MET A 1 54.41 40.49 -0.74
N ILE A 2 53.65 39.71 -1.48
CA ILE A 2 52.23 40.01 -1.85
C ILE A 2 51.37 39.18 -0.92
N CYS A 3 50.66 39.85 -0.01
CA CYS A 3 49.66 39.21 0.85
C CYS A 3 48.36 39.01 0.07
N LEU A 4 48.08 37.72 -0.24
CA LEU A 4 46.76 37.30 -0.71
C LEU A 4 45.86 37.08 0.49
N PHE A 5 44.84 37.97 0.65
CA PHE A 5 43.70 37.74 1.56
C PHE A 5 42.74 36.78 0.89
N PRO A 6 42.28 35.72 1.56
CA PRO A 6 41.20 34.90 1.02
C PRO A 6 39.89 35.68 1.07
N ALA A 7 39.19 35.72 -0.05
CA ALA A 7 37.85 36.27 -0.12
C ALA A 7 36.88 35.53 0.81
N PRO A 8 35.94 36.22 1.46
CA PRO A 8 34.97 35.58 2.33
C PRO A 8 34.04 34.69 1.46
N VAL A 9 34.02 33.40 1.81
CA VAL A 9 33.02 32.48 1.32
C VAL A 9 31.68 32.96 1.88
N HIS A 10 30.87 33.56 1.04
CA HIS A 10 29.46 33.81 1.36
C HIS A 10 28.80 32.47 1.53
N LEU A 11 28.63 32.00 2.77
CA LEU A 11 27.62 31.01 3.09
C LEU A 11 26.27 31.61 2.66
N ALA A 12 25.69 31.12 1.59
CA ALA A 12 24.32 31.42 1.26
C ALA A 12 23.46 31.03 2.49
N ALA A 13 22.81 32.03 3.08
CA ALA A 13 21.88 31.80 4.17
C ALA A 13 20.85 30.78 3.71
N GLU A 14 20.76 29.65 4.39
CA GLU A 14 19.71 28.66 4.16
C GLU A 14 18.36 29.38 4.24
N LYS A 15 17.70 29.54 3.11
CA LYS A 15 16.32 30.02 3.06
C LYS A 15 15.46 29.02 3.78
N LYS A 16 15.12 29.28 5.05
CA LYS A 16 14.12 28.49 5.77
C LYS A 16 12.87 28.40 4.91
N ALA A 17 12.43 27.18 4.60
CA ALA A 17 11.21 26.97 3.84
C ALA A 17 10.04 27.64 4.58
N GLU A 18 9.49 28.68 4.00
CA GLU A 18 8.36 29.43 4.55
C GLU A 18 7.09 28.59 4.36
N PHE A 19 6.32 28.47 5.44
CA PHE A 19 5.02 27.81 5.39
C PHE A 19 4.03 28.62 4.56
N ARG A 20 3.30 27.93 3.66
CA ARG A 20 2.14 28.50 2.96
C ARG A 20 0.95 27.55 3.11
N PRO A 21 -0.25 28.07 3.43
CA PRO A 21 -1.43 27.23 3.53
C PRO A 21 -1.78 26.64 2.16
N MET A 22 -2.37 25.45 2.17
CA MET A 22 -2.76 24.71 0.98
C MET A 22 -4.18 24.22 1.12
N ASP A 23 -4.93 24.27 0.04
CA ASP A 23 -6.24 23.62 -0.16
C ASP A 23 -6.32 23.19 -1.62
N ARG A 24 -6.34 21.87 -1.87
CA ARG A 24 -6.28 21.30 -3.23
C ARG A 24 -7.24 20.13 -3.37
N TRP A 25 -7.97 20.13 -4.47
CA TRP A 25 -8.87 19.06 -4.90
C TRP A 25 -8.29 18.33 -6.09
N TYR A 26 -8.58 17.04 -6.18
CA TYR A 26 -8.05 16.17 -7.23
C TYR A 26 -9.13 15.21 -7.71
N GLU A 27 -9.16 14.97 -9.02
CA GLU A 27 -9.86 13.83 -9.63
C GLU A 27 -8.96 12.59 -9.55
N VAL A 28 -9.52 11.43 -9.25
CA VAL A 28 -8.81 10.15 -9.21
C VAL A 28 -9.32 9.26 -10.33
N TYR A 29 -8.40 8.79 -11.15
CA TYR A 29 -8.66 7.89 -12.25
C TYR A 29 -7.99 6.54 -12.03
N LEU A 30 -8.66 5.46 -12.46
CA LEU A 30 -8.11 4.11 -12.59
C LEU A 30 -8.26 3.72 -14.06
N GLY A 31 -7.15 3.64 -14.80
CA GLY A 31 -7.20 3.58 -16.25
C GLY A 31 -7.88 4.82 -16.84
N GLU A 32 -8.98 4.63 -17.58
CA GLU A 32 -9.79 5.70 -18.15
C GLU A 32 -10.99 6.10 -17.27
N SER A 33 -11.34 5.30 -16.27
CA SER A 33 -12.47 5.57 -15.39
C SER A 33 -12.13 6.56 -14.31
N LYS A 34 -12.93 7.62 -14.18
CA LYS A 34 -12.91 8.45 -12.99
C LYS A 34 -13.55 7.67 -11.84
N VAL A 35 -12.74 7.29 -10.86
CA VAL A 35 -13.17 6.41 -9.76
C VAL A 35 -13.41 7.15 -8.46
N GLY A 36 -12.99 8.42 -8.34
CA GLY A 36 -13.16 9.15 -7.10
C GLY A 36 -12.49 10.51 -7.09
N PHE A 37 -12.17 10.97 -5.89
CA PHE A 37 -11.49 12.24 -5.66
C PHE A 37 -10.51 12.17 -4.49
N ALA A 38 -9.60 13.14 -4.43
CA ALA A 38 -8.82 13.43 -3.25
C ALA A 38 -8.93 14.92 -2.90
N HIS A 39 -8.77 15.22 -1.61
CA HIS A 39 -8.73 16.56 -1.08
C HIS A 39 -7.61 16.68 -0.06
N SER A 40 -6.72 17.63 -0.22
CA SER A 40 -5.60 17.83 0.69
C SER A 40 -5.56 19.28 1.17
N THR A 41 -5.43 19.45 2.48
CA THR A 41 -5.28 20.77 3.11
C THR A 41 -4.05 20.82 4.00
N MET A 42 -3.48 22.01 4.18
CA MET A 42 -2.39 22.25 5.11
C MET A 42 -2.56 23.64 5.71
N LYS A 43 -2.56 23.76 7.04
CA LYS A 43 -2.81 25.02 7.77
C LYS A 43 -1.86 25.12 8.97
N LEU A 44 -1.48 26.35 9.31
CA LEU A 44 -0.79 26.63 10.58
C LEU A 44 -1.86 26.96 11.63
N VAL A 45 -1.92 26.17 12.68
CA VAL A 45 -2.90 26.31 13.77
C VAL A 45 -2.18 26.15 15.09
N GLU A 46 -2.24 27.17 15.94
CA GLU A 46 -1.64 27.16 17.28
C GLU A 46 -0.14 26.80 17.29
N GLY A 47 0.59 27.24 16.26
CA GLY A 47 2.01 26.96 16.12
C GLY A 47 2.35 25.58 15.54
N GLU A 48 1.36 24.77 15.17
CA GLU A 48 1.52 23.47 14.53
C GLU A 48 1.09 23.53 13.06
N VAL A 49 1.82 22.84 12.19
CA VAL A 49 1.39 22.60 10.81
C VAL A 49 0.49 21.36 10.81
N ARG A 50 -0.78 21.59 10.58
CA ARG A 50 -1.79 20.52 10.46
C ARG A 50 -2.09 20.26 9.02
N SER A 51 -1.86 19.03 8.58
CA SER A 51 -2.20 18.56 7.23
C SER A 51 -3.34 17.56 7.31
N GLU A 52 -4.23 17.62 6.35
CA GLU A 52 -5.29 16.63 6.16
C GLU A 52 -5.32 16.20 4.69
N SER A 53 -5.42 14.90 4.47
CA SER A 53 -5.65 14.31 3.16
C SER A 53 -6.81 13.34 3.23
N ILE A 54 -7.79 13.52 2.35
CA ILE A 54 -8.93 12.63 2.17
C ILE A 54 -8.83 12.05 0.76
N PHE A 55 -8.95 10.75 0.65
CA PHE A 55 -8.98 10.02 -0.60
C PHE A 55 -10.20 9.12 -0.60
N GLU A 56 -11.08 9.31 -1.57
CA GLU A 56 -12.30 8.51 -1.73
C GLU A 56 -12.33 7.93 -3.14
N MET A 57 -12.55 6.64 -3.25
CA MET A 57 -12.73 6.00 -4.56
C MET A 57 -13.73 4.85 -4.51
N ARG A 58 -14.32 4.58 -5.67
CA ARG A 58 -15.17 3.43 -5.93
C ARG A 58 -14.53 2.60 -7.03
N ILE A 59 -14.37 1.32 -6.80
CA ILE A 59 -13.86 0.39 -7.81
C ILE A 59 -14.86 -0.71 -8.06
N LYS A 60 -14.92 -1.19 -9.30
CA LYS A 60 -15.71 -2.36 -9.65
C LYS A 60 -14.83 -3.61 -9.55
N ARG A 61 -15.29 -4.63 -8.84
CA ARG A 61 -14.60 -5.90 -8.64
C ARG A 61 -15.58 -7.05 -8.75
N ALA A 62 -15.41 -7.90 -9.76
CA ALA A 62 -16.33 -9.00 -10.09
C ALA A 62 -17.79 -8.52 -10.20
N GLY A 63 -18.01 -7.38 -10.85
CA GLY A 63 -19.33 -6.78 -11.04
C GLY A 63 -19.88 -5.99 -9.83
N GLN A 64 -19.27 -6.09 -8.65
CA GLN A 64 -19.67 -5.34 -7.45
C GLN A 64 -18.86 -4.05 -7.29
N VAL A 65 -19.51 -2.99 -6.78
CA VAL A 65 -18.85 -1.72 -6.47
C VAL A 65 -18.39 -1.76 -5.02
N ILE A 66 -17.09 -1.55 -4.82
CA ILE A 66 -16.45 -1.43 -3.52
C ILE A 66 -16.07 0.02 -3.30
N GLU A 67 -16.50 0.59 -2.17
CA GLU A 67 -16.13 1.92 -1.74
C GLU A 67 -14.94 1.88 -0.81
N MET A 68 -13.98 2.77 -1.04
CA MET A 68 -12.81 2.96 -0.20
C MET A 68 -12.64 4.44 0.13
N LYS A 69 -12.43 4.70 1.41
CA LYS A 69 -12.09 6.04 1.91
C LYS A 69 -10.88 5.94 2.81
N VAL A 70 -9.92 6.82 2.59
CA VAL A 70 -8.77 7.01 3.47
C VAL A 70 -8.73 8.47 3.87
N ALA A 71 -8.69 8.74 5.16
CA ALA A 71 -8.47 10.09 5.69
C ALA A 71 -7.26 10.06 6.63
N GLU A 72 -6.27 10.86 6.32
CA GLU A 72 -5.05 11.00 7.11
C GLU A 72 -4.92 12.44 7.59
N ARG A 73 -4.60 12.61 8.87
CA ARG A 73 -4.31 13.92 9.48
C ARG A 73 -2.98 13.84 10.19
N THR A 74 -2.13 14.84 9.98
CA THR A 74 -0.85 14.95 10.67
C THR A 74 -0.75 16.29 11.38
N SER A 75 -0.05 16.29 12.50
CA SER A 75 0.36 17.50 13.23
C SER A 75 1.87 17.46 13.37
N GLU A 76 2.52 18.48 12.87
CA GLU A 76 3.98 18.62 12.84
C GLU A 76 4.35 20.03 13.30
N SER A 77 5.51 20.18 13.94
CA SER A 77 6.04 21.51 14.24
C SER A 77 6.49 22.22 12.96
N PRO A 78 6.65 23.56 12.97
CA PRO A 78 7.12 24.32 11.80
C PRO A 78 8.49 23.87 11.28
N ASP A 79 9.32 23.25 12.13
CA ASP A 79 10.60 22.64 11.73
C ASP A 79 10.46 21.20 11.20
N GLY A 80 9.24 20.68 11.11
CA GLY A 80 8.92 19.38 10.50
C GLY A 80 9.11 18.18 11.42
N LYS A 81 9.06 18.38 12.75
CA LYS A 81 9.04 17.29 13.74
C LYS A 81 7.62 16.78 13.94
N ILE A 82 7.47 15.49 14.03
CA ILE A 82 6.18 14.83 14.24
C ILE A 82 5.68 15.12 15.65
N ILE A 83 4.44 15.59 15.79
CA ILE A 83 3.73 15.76 17.05
C ILE A 83 2.70 14.65 17.21
N GLY A 84 1.88 14.44 16.18
CA GLY A 84 0.87 13.41 16.19
C GLY A 84 0.22 13.18 14.84
N PHE A 85 -0.67 12.18 14.79
CA PHE A 85 -1.41 11.85 13.60
C PHE A 85 -2.72 11.13 13.92
N SER A 86 -3.64 11.10 12.98
CA SER A 86 -4.75 10.17 12.94
C SER A 86 -4.99 9.68 11.52
N GLY A 87 -5.43 8.44 11.41
CA GLY A 87 -5.83 7.81 10.15
C GLY A 87 -7.18 7.15 10.31
N GLU A 88 -7.99 7.25 9.30
CA GLU A 88 -9.25 6.52 9.15
C GLU A 88 -9.27 5.87 7.78
N THR A 89 -9.34 4.56 7.75
CA THR A 89 -9.49 3.79 6.51
C THR A 89 -10.84 3.07 6.56
N LEU A 90 -11.73 3.39 5.64
CA LEU A 90 -12.97 2.68 5.41
C LEU A 90 -12.82 1.86 4.14
N MET A 91 -12.96 0.55 4.25
CA MET A 91 -12.92 -0.36 3.11
C MET A 91 -14.10 -1.32 3.18
N ALA A 92 -14.95 -1.28 2.15
CA ALA A 92 -16.18 -2.06 2.09
C ALA A 92 -17.02 -1.97 3.39
N GLY A 93 -17.18 -0.75 3.92
CA GLY A 93 -17.97 -0.48 5.13
C GLY A 93 -17.28 -0.77 6.47
N ILE A 94 -16.01 -1.22 6.47
CA ILE A 94 -15.27 -1.54 7.71
C ILE A 94 -14.30 -0.43 8.06
N PRO A 95 -14.50 0.30 9.18
CA PRO A 95 -13.58 1.34 9.61
C PRO A 95 -12.37 0.79 10.38
N ILE A 96 -11.19 1.23 10.02
CA ILE A 96 -9.95 1.09 10.79
C ILE A 96 -9.54 2.49 11.23
N LEU A 97 -9.47 2.72 12.53
CA LEU A 97 -9.09 4.01 13.10
C LEU A 97 -7.71 3.89 13.73
N LYS A 98 -6.81 4.79 13.37
CA LYS A 98 -5.49 4.90 13.97
C LYS A 98 -5.32 6.30 14.55
N LYS A 99 -4.74 6.39 15.73
CA LYS A 99 -4.34 7.65 16.34
C LYS A 99 -2.97 7.46 16.97
N GLY A 100 -2.09 8.42 16.78
CA GLY A 100 -0.77 8.36 17.39
C GLY A 100 -0.27 9.73 17.78
N TRP A 101 0.72 9.72 18.68
CA TRP A 101 1.43 10.89 19.17
C TRP A 101 2.86 10.53 19.55
N VAL A 102 3.70 11.54 19.66
CA VAL A 102 5.07 11.35 20.10
C VAL A 102 5.15 11.65 21.59
N GLU A 103 5.73 10.72 22.35
CA GLU A 103 5.92 10.82 23.80
C GLU A 103 7.25 10.17 24.18
N ASN A 104 8.10 10.91 24.90
CA ASN A 104 9.39 10.41 25.43
C ASN A 104 10.31 9.75 24.38
N GLY A 105 10.33 10.26 23.14
CA GLY A 105 11.14 9.72 22.05
C GLY A 105 10.55 8.46 21.40
N GLU A 106 9.31 8.13 21.70
CA GLU A 106 8.55 7.02 21.09
C GLU A 106 7.34 7.54 20.31
N ILE A 107 6.94 6.81 19.29
CA ILE A 107 5.62 6.93 18.66
C ILE A 107 4.68 5.98 19.36
N VAL A 108 3.65 6.51 20.00
CA VAL A 108 2.54 5.73 20.57
C VAL A 108 1.45 5.63 19.51
N VAL A 109 1.04 4.41 19.17
CA VAL A 109 0.00 4.15 18.16
C VAL A 109 -1.15 3.41 18.81
N ARG A 110 -2.33 4.01 18.77
CA ARG A 110 -3.59 3.39 19.15
C ARG A 110 -4.36 3.05 17.88
N GLU A 111 -4.67 1.79 17.69
CA GLU A 111 -5.42 1.29 16.55
C GLU A 111 -6.70 0.63 17.02
N LYS A 112 -7.82 1.01 16.41
CA LYS A 112 -9.14 0.47 16.72
C LYS A 112 -9.78 -0.04 15.43
N GLN A 113 -10.18 -1.30 15.47
CA GLN A 113 -11.00 -1.93 14.43
C GLN A 113 -12.09 -2.73 15.12
N PHE A 114 -13.34 -2.48 14.79
CA PHE A 114 -14.51 -3.05 15.46
C PHE A 114 -14.50 -2.80 16.99
N LEU A 115 -14.60 -3.88 17.76
CA LEU A 115 -14.55 -3.83 19.23
C LEU A 115 -13.14 -3.98 19.81
N ARG A 116 -12.15 -4.18 18.95
CA ARG A 116 -10.76 -4.36 19.39
C ARG A 116 -9.99 -3.05 19.29
N GLU A 117 -9.32 -2.72 20.38
CA GLU A 117 -8.37 -1.60 20.44
C GLU A 117 -7.01 -2.13 20.91
N THR A 118 -5.95 -1.69 20.24
CA THR A 118 -4.57 -2.02 20.61
C THR A 118 -3.76 -0.74 20.72
N THR A 119 -2.84 -0.71 21.68
CA THR A 119 -1.86 0.37 21.80
C THR A 119 -0.47 -0.22 21.71
N LYS A 120 0.34 0.31 20.81
CA LYS A 120 1.75 -0.10 20.61
C LYS A 120 2.65 1.10 20.71
N ARG A 121 3.89 0.88 21.17
CA ARG A 121 4.94 1.90 21.27
C ARG A 121 6.12 1.48 20.39
N TYR A 122 6.68 2.43 19.69
CA TYR A 122 7.81 2.21 18.80
C TYR A 122 8.83 3.33 18.98
N PRO A 123 10.13 3.04 18.97
CA PRO A 123 11.15 4.09 18.96
C PRO A 123 10.93 5.05 17.79
N LEU A 124 10.93 6.36 18.06
CA LEU A 124 10.85 7.37 17.03
C LEU A 124 12.19 7.46 16.29
N ASP A 125 12.18 7.29 14.97
CA ASP A 125 13.34 7.68 14.16
C ASP A 125 13.36 9.21 14.02
N PRO A 126 14.43 9.89 14.54
CA PRO A 126 14.49 11.35 14.52
C PRO A 126 14.59 11.95 13.11
N GLN A 127 14.95 11.16 12.10
CA GLN A 127 14.94 11.55 10.69
C GLN A 127 13.60 11.28 9.98
N GLY A 128 12.68 10.61 10.69
CA GLY A 128 11.34 10.31 10.18
C GLY A 128 10.55 11.59 9.92
N LYS A 129 9.81 11.60 8.82
CA LYS A 129 9.04 12.74 8.32
C LYS A 129 7.62 12.31 8.01
N MET A 130 6.68 13.24 8.18
CA MET A 130 5.32 13.14 7.66
C MET A 130 5.09 14.22 6.59
N THR A 131 3.87 14.56 6.30
CA THR A 131 3.47 15.39 5.15
C THR A 131 4.20 16.72 5.05
N TRP A 132 4.21 17.52 6.12
CA TRP A 132 4.93 18.80 6.12
C TRP A 132 6.44 18.63 6.09
N GLY A 133 6.97 17.70 6.89
CA GLY A 133 8.41 17.42 6.94
C GLY A 133 8.96 16.96 5.58
N ILE A 134 8.19 16.23 4.77
CA ILE A 134 8.56 15.84 3.39
C ILE A 134 8.55 17.07 2.48
N LEU A 135 7.48 17.87 2.51
CA LEU A 135 7.42 19.09 1.69
C LEU A 135 8.57 20.04 2.01
N LYS A 136 8.88 20.20 3.29
CA LYS A 136 10.03 20.99 3.74
C LYS A 136 11.35 20.45 3.21
N LEU A 137 11.55 19.12 3.28
CA LEU A 137 12.74 18.46 2.73
C LEU A 137 12.88 18.68 1.21
N LEU A 138 11.79 18.56 0.45
CA LEU A 138 11.76 18.85 -0.98
C LEU A 138 12.21 20.28 -1.28
N LYS A 139 11.72 21.26 -0.52
CA LYS A 139 12.11 22.68 -0.66
C LYS A 139 13.58 22.93 -0.31
N GLU A 140 14.08 22.26 0.72
CA GLU A 140 15.47 22.42 1.21
C GLU A 140 16.48 21.72 0.28
N LYS A 141 16.20 20.51 -0.16
CA LYS A 141 17.08 19.73 -1.07
C LYS A 141 17.01 20.18 -2.51
N GLY A 142 15.92 20.84 -2.88
CA GLY A 142 15.62 21.23 -4.25
C GLY A 142 14.84 20.14 -4.99
N PHE A 143 13.81 20.56 -5.74
CA PHE A 143 13.00 19.67 -6.59
C PHE A 143 12.87 20.20 -8.02
N ARG A 144 13.36 21.42 -8.27
CA ARG A 144 13.26 22.12 -9.56
C ARG A 144 14.38 21.74 -10.54
N GLU A 145 15.52 21.35 -9.99
CA GLU A 145 16.69 20.95 -10.77
C GLU A 145 16.61 19.50 -11.21
N LYS A 146 17.06 19.20 -12.41
CA LYS A 146 17.14 17.84 -12.93
C LYS A 146 18.37 17.13 -12.37
N GLY A 147 18.20 15.83 -12.02
CA GLY A 147 19.29 14.91 -11.72
C GLY A 147 19.68 14.83 -10.24
N LEU A 148 18.95 15.48 -9.35
CA LEU A 148 19.13 15.29 -7.92
C LEU A 148 18.55 13.93 -7.50
N THR A 149 19.23 13.27 -6.57
CA THR A 149 18.74 12.03 -5.92
C THR A 149 19.02 12.13 -4.43
N TYR A 150 17.99 11.93 -3.62
CA TYR A 150 18.13 11.94 -2.16
C TYR A 150 17.11 11.01 -1.52
N GLU A 151 17.34 10.70 -0.26
CA GLU A 151 16.50 9.79 0.51
C GLU A 151 15.71 10.53 1.58
N ALA A 152 14.52 10.01 1.87
CA ALA A 152 13.69 10.41 2.99
C ALA A 152 13.25 9.17 3.77
N ARG A 153 12.94 9.35 5.04
CA ARG A 153 12.33 8.35 5.92
C ARG A 153 10.91 8.81 6.22
N VAL A 154 9.93 8.10 5.68
CA VAL A 154 8.53 8.52 5.67
C VAL A 154 7.72 7.66 6.64
N TYR A 155 7.07 8.30 7.61
CA TYR A 155 6.01 7.69 8.39
C TYR A 155 4.66 7.98 7.74
N SER A 156 3.82 6.96 7.59
CA SER A 156 2.43 7.10 7.18
C SER A 156 1.56 6.11 7.97
N PRO A 157 0.43 6.54 8.50
CA PRO A 157 -0.54 5.65 9.16
C PRO A 157 -0.95 4.46 8.31
N ASP A 158 -1.00 4.62 6.99
CA ASP A 158 -1.42 3.57 6.05
C ASP A 158 -0.33 2.52 5.80
N PHE A 159 0.95 2.94 5.71
CA PHE A 159 2.08 2.03 5.46
C PHE A 159 2.71 1.45 6.72
N GLY A 160 2.33 1.95 7.89
CA GLY A 160 2.81 1.50 9.19
C GLY A 160 3.68 2.52 9.92
N MET A 161 3.64 2.43 11.25
CA MET A 161 4.28 3.36 12.16
C MET A 161 5.43 2.75 12.98
N ALA A 162 5.67 1.45 12.84
CA ALA A 162 6.74 0.76 13.57
C ALA A 162 8.14 1.22 13.15
N LYS A 163 8.30 1.48 11.85
CA LYS A 163 9.53 2.01 11.24
C LYS A 163 9.14 2.90 10.06
N PRO A 164 9.90 3.98 9.82
CA PRO A 164 9.65 4.79 8.63
C PRO A 164 10.01 4.00 7.36
N THR A 165 9.21 4.17 6.33
CA THR A 165 9.49 3.64 5.01
C THR A 165 10.57 4.48 4.33
N ARG A 166 11.56 3.84 3.72
CA ARG A 166 12.58 4.51 2.93
C ARG A 166 11.98 4.97 1.61
N ALA A 167 12.09 6.27 1.32
CA ALA A 167 11.71 6.86 0.06
C ALA A 167 12.96 7.35 -0.69
N ILE A 168 13.11 6.98 -1.95
CA ILE A 168 14.15 7.49 -2.85
C ILE A 168 13.47 8.49 -3.78
N ILE A 169 13.92 9.73 -3.76
CA ILE A 169 13.37 10.83 -4.54
C ILE A 169 14.37 11.20 -5.63
N ARG A 170 13.92 11.18 -6.89
CA ARG A 170 14.71 11.55 -8.06
C ARG A 170 14.03 12.70 -8.78
N THR A 171 14.75 13.79 -9.04
CA THR A 171 14.22 14.94 -9.76
C THR A 171 14.52 14.81 -11.26
N LEU A 172 13.49 14.94 -12.08
CA LEU A 172 13.58 14.79 -13.54
C LEU A 172 13.58 16.15 -14.28
N GLY A 173 13.25 17.23 -13.57
CA GLY A 173 13.33 18.61 -14.05
C GLY A 173 12.00 19.19 -14.51
N PRO A 174 12.04 20.34 -15.23
CA PRO A 174 10.84 21.03 -15.69
C PRO A 174 10.00 20.18 -16.65
N ALA A 175 8.68 20.25 -16.49
CA ALA A 175 7.69 19.56 -17.30
C ALA A 175 6.43 20.43 -17.48
N LYS A 176 5.62 20.14 -18.51
CA LYS A 176 4.27 20.69 -18.65
C LYS A 176 3.25 19.61 -18.39
N VAL A 177 2.22 19.95 -17.63
CA VAL A 177 1.12 19.04 -17.29
C VAL A 177 -0.18 19.63 -17.80
N SER A 178 -0.85 18.90 -18.69
CA SER A 178 -2.19 19.28 -19.15
C SER A 178 -3.22 18.75 -18.15
N LEU A 179 -3.94 19.68 -17.54
CA LEU A 179 -5.08 19.42 -16.67
C LEU A 179 -6.37 19.91 -17.36
N ALA A 180 -7.52 19.54 -16.80
CA ALA A 180 -8.80 19.96 -17.37
C ALA A 180 -9.01 21.49 -17.37
N GLU A 181 -8.33 22.21 -16.50
CA GLU A 181 -8.41 23.67 -16.33
C GLU A 181 -7.29 24.43 -17.06
N GLY A 182 -6.46 23.71 -17.82
CA GLY A 182 -5.37 24.27 -18.61
C GLY A 182 -4.01 23.64 -18.29
N ASP A 183 -3.00 24.06 -19.02
CA ASP A 183 -1.63 23.60 -18.84
C ASP A 183 -0.96 24.30 -17.66
N ILE A 184 -0.21 23.53 -16.88
CA ILE A 184 0.56 24.01 -15.71
C ILE A 184 2.04 23.70 -15.94
N ASP A 185 2.91 24.68 -15.69
CA ASP A 185 4.35 24.44 -15.57
C ASP A 185 4.63 23.75 -14.23
N ALA A 186 5.32 22.63 -14.28
CA ALA A 186 5.57 21.78 -13.16
C ALA A 186 7.02 21.24 -13.17
N PHE A 187 7.39 20.54 -12.11
CA PHE A 187 8.67 19.86 -11.97
C PHE A 187 8.42 18.39 -11.72
N GLU A 188 8.91 17.55 -12.62
CA GLU A 188 8.72 16.10 -12.51
C GLU A 188 9.68 15.49 -11.50
N THR A 189 9.15 14.61 -10.65
CA THR A 189 9.91 13.81 -9.68
C THR A 189 9.43 12.38 -9.68
N GLU A 190 10.35 11.43 -9.55
CA GLU A 190 10.05 10.03 -9.27
C GLU A 190 10.28 9.77 -7.79
N ILE A 191 9.31 9.15 -7.11
CA ILE A 191 9.44 8.72 -5.72
C ILE A 191 9.27 7.20 -5.67
N GLU A 192 10.26 6.52 -5.12
CA GLU A 192 10.25 5.08 -4.91
C GLU A 192 10.20 4.78 -3.41
N MET A 193 9.04 4.29 -2.94
CA MET A 193 8.85 3.82 -1.58
C MET A 193 9.30 2.37 -1.48
N VAL A 194 10.33 2.09 -0.67
CA VAL A 194 10.93 0.75 -0.55
C VAL A 194 10.49 0.10 0.75
N SER A 195 9.81 -1.05 0.65
CA SER A 195 9.36 -1.85 1.79
C SER A 195 9.90 -3.28 1.72
N SER A 196 9.71 -4.06 2.78
CA SER A 196 10.10 -5.49 2.82
C SER A 196 9.30 -6.38 1.85
N VAL A 197 8.16 -5.90 1.36
CA VAL A 197 7.29 -6.64 0.43
C VAL A 197 7.38 -6.15 -1.01
N GLY A 198 8.26 -5.19 -1.28
CA GLY A 198 8.47 -4.64 -2.62
C GLY A 198 8.63 -3.12 -2.63
N SER A 199 8.72 -2.55 -3.81
CA SER A 199 8.78 -1.10 -4.00
C SER A 199 7.57 -0.59 -4.75
N LEU A 200 7.11 0.60 -4.37
CA LEU A 200 6.07 1.36 -5.08
C LEU A 200 6.71 2.60 -5.69
N LYS A 201 6.63 2.73 -7.01
CA LYS A 201 7.10 3.90 -7.73
C LYS A 201 5.93 4.81 -8.11
N THR A 202 6.11 6.11 -7.91
CA THR A 202 5.18 7.15 -8.32
C THR A 202 5.90 8.21 -9.12
N SER A 203 5.28 8.67 -10.20
CA SER A 203 5.68 9.88 -10.91
C SER A 203 4.83 11.04 -10.41
N ASN A 204 5.47 12.14 -10.02
CA ASN A 204 4.81 13.28 -9.45
C ASN A 204 5.23 14.54 -10.21
N TRP A 205 4.29 15.39 -10.54
CA TRP A 205 4.50 16.70 -11.12
C TRP A 205 4.16 17.74 -10.06
N LEU A 206 5.16 18.48 -9.63
CA LEU A 206 5.08 19.43 -8.53
C LEU A 206 4.97 20.86 -9.08
N ASP A 207 4.10 21.68 -8.49
CA ASP A 207 4.06 23.11 -8.79
C ASP A 207 5.27 23.86 -8.21
N GLY A 208 5.33 25.18 -8.37
CA GLY A 208 6.40 26.03 -7.83
C GLY A 208 6.52 26.01 -6.32
N GLU A 209 5.51 25.52 -5.58
CA GLU A 209 5.53 25.36 -4.14
C GLU A 209 5.90 23.93 -3.69
N GLY A 210 6.16 23.02 -4.63
CA GLY A 210 6.47 21.62 -4.35
C GLY A 210 5.24 20.76 -4.06
N ILE A 211 4.05 21.25 -4.36
CA ILE A 211 2.79 20.53 -4.21
C ILE A 211 2.49 19.78 -5.51
N ALA A 212 2.12 18.50 -5.39
CA ALA A 212 1.78 17.70 -6.54
C ALA A 212 0.50 18.21 -7.22
N VAL A 213 0.59 18.54 -8.52
CA VAL A 213 -0.56 18.84 -9.40
C VAL A 213 -1.04 17.59 -10.13
N ARG A 214 -0.16 16.60 -10.26
CA ARG A 214 -0.48 15.28 -10.79
C ARG A 214 0.41 14.24 -10.15
N THR A 215 -0.17 13.07 -9.87
CA THR A 215 0.56 11.87 -9.41
C THR A 215 0.10 10.68 -10.21
N GLN A 216 1.04 9.89 -10.70
CA GLN A 216 0.76 8.62 -11.37
C GLN A 216 1.47 7.46 -10.68
N MET A 217 0.78 6.31 -10.59
CA MET A 217 1.36 5.07 -10.10
C MET A 217 0.73 3.87 -10.81
N GLN A 218 1.43 2.74 -10.80
CA GLN A 218 0.90 1.47 -11.32
C GLN A 218 0.43 0.60 -10.15
N MET A 219 -0.77 0.06 -10.25
CA MET A 219 -1.35 -0.87 -9.28
C MET A 219 -2.07 -2.01 -10.00
N GLY A 220 -1.58 -3.25 -9.81
CA GLY A 220 -2.23 -4.44 -10.37
C GLY A 220 -2.41 -4.43 -11.89
N GLY A 221 -1.49 -3.78 -12.64
CA GLY A 221 -1.58 -3.65 -14.10
C GLY A 221 -2.42 -2.47 -14.59
N LEU A 222 -3.08 -1.74 -13.69
CA LEU A 222 -3.83 -0.53 -13.99
C LEU A 222 -3.07 0.70 -13.52
N SER A 223 -3.22 1.81 -14.24
CA SER A 223 -2.65 3.11 -13.86
C SER A 223 -3.63 3.86 -12.97
N ILE A 224 -3.17 4.27 -11.80
CA ILE A 224 -3.86 5.29 -10.99
C ILE A 224 -3.27 6.65 -11.37
N ASP A 225 -4.13 7.60 -11.69
CA ASP A 225 -3.77 8.96 -12.08
C ASP A 225 -4.59 9.95 -11.24
N ILE A 226 -3.91 10.73 -10.42
CA ILE A 226 -4.49 11.72 -9.51
C ILE A 226 -4.16 13.10 -10.09
N ARG A 227 -5.17 13.87 -10.47
CA ARG A 227 -5.01 15.14 -11.20
C ARG A 227 -5.66 16.28 -10.42
N GLN A 228 -4.95 17.37 -10.22
CA GLN A 228 -5.51 18.58 -9.61
C GLN A 228 -6.72 19.05 -10.43
N SER A 229 -7.74 19.50 -9.73
CA SER A 229 -9.02 19.93 -10.31
C SER A 229 -9.75 20.89 -9.38
N SER A 230 -10.87 21.44 -9.82
CA SER A 230 -11.81 22.15 -8.94
C SER A 230 -12.60 21.17 -8.05
N GLU A 231 -13.07 21.64 -6.90
CA GLU A 231 -13.94 20.86 -6.01
C GLU A 231 -15.14 20.27 -6.73
N LYS A 232 -15.81 21.08 -7.55
CA LYS A 232 -16.98 20.67 -8.32
C LYS A 232 -16.69 19.48 -9.23
N ARG A 233 -15.57 19.52 -9.97
CA ARG A 233 -15.17 18.43 -10.85
C ARG A 233 -14.70 17.21 -10.06
N ALA A 234 -13.91 17.42 -9.00
CA ALA A 234 -13.41 16.37 -8.16
C ALA A 234 -14.56 15.52 -7.58
N LYS A 235 -15.59 16.16 -7.03
CA LYS A 235 -16.76 15.49 -6.43
C LYS A 235 -17.78 14.96 -7.46
N ALA A 236 -17.72 15.36 -8.72
CA ALA A 236 -18.62 14.83 -9.74
C ALA A 236 -18.38 13.31 -9.91
N GLU A 237 -19.45 12.54 -9.95
CA GLU A 237 -19.38 11.09 -10.17
C GLU A 237 -18.86 10.76 -11.58
N GLY A 238 -18.06 9.70 -11.67
CA GLY A 238 -17.58 9.10 -12.90
C GLY A 238 -18.24 7.75 -13.17
N GLU A 239 -18.20 7.34 -14.43
CA GLU A 239 -18.62 5.99 -14.84
C GLU A 239 -17.48 5.00 -14.59
N LEU A 240 -17.80 3.88 -13.91
CA LEU A 240 -16.85 2.79 -13.66
C LEU A 240 -16.87 1.82 -14.85
N LYS A 241 -15.96 2.00 -15.79
CA LYS A 241 -15.84 1.17 -16.99
C LYS A 241 -15.04 -0.10 -16.73
N GLU A 242 -13.93 0.03 -16.00
CA GLU A 242 -13.02 -1.08 -15.70
C GLU A 242 -13.50 -1.87 -14.48
N ASP A 243 -13.34 -3.21 -14.56
CA ASP A 243 -13.51 -4.12 -13.43
C ASP A 243 -12.14 -4.63 -12.99
N PHE A 244 -11.69 -4.21 -11.81
CA PHE A 244 -10.34 -4.48 -11.29
C PHE A 244 -9.97 -5.97 -11.31
N LEU A 245 -10.94 -6.87 -11.11
CA LEU A 245 -10.67 -8.30 -11.14
C LEU A 245 -10.80 -8.87 -12.57
N LEU A 246 -11.89 -8.57 -13.27
CA LEU A 246 -12.15 -9.18 -14.58
C LEU A 246 -11.16 -8.69 -15.64
N ASP A 247 -10.77 -7.43 -15.61
CA ASP A 247 -9.81 -6.87 -16.57
C ASP A 247 -8.36 -7.30 -16.31
N SER A 248 -8.07 -7.85 -15.11
CA SER A 248 -6.78 -8.46 -14.79
C SER A 248 -6.66 -9.92 -15.27
N VAL A 249 -7.77 -10.54 -15.70
CA VAL A 249 -7.78 -11.93 -16.17
C VAL A 249 -7.31 -12.00 -17.62
N ILE A 250 -6.29 -12.81 -17.86
CA ILE A 250 -5.81 -13.11 -19.21
C ILE A 250 -6.54 -14.34 -19.73
N SER A 251 -7.31 -14.16 -20.80
CA SER A 251 -7.96 -15.28 -21.47
C SER A 251 -6.95 -16.19 -22.15
N LEU A 252 -7.00 -17.47 -21.85
CA LEU A 252 -6.19 -18.48 -22.52
C LEU A 252 -6.91 -18.97 -23.79
N GLY A 253 -6.12 -19.26 -24.83
CA GLY A 253 -6.69 -19.79 -26.11
C GLY A 253 -7.25 -21.22 -26.02
N SER A 254 -7.06 -21.89 -24.87
CA SER A 254 -7.58 -23.26 -24.62
C SER A 254 -7.80 -23.46 -23.13
N GLU A 255 -8.69 -24.37 -22.77
CA GLU A 255 -8.87 -24.81 -21.40
C GLU A 255 -7.61 -25.54 -20.89
N LEU A 256 -7.26 -25.29 -19.64
CA LEU A 256 -6.20 -26.03 -18.97
C LEU A 256 -6.72 -27.42 -18.57
N PRO A 257 -5.96 -28.50 -18.80
CA PRO A 257 -6.35 -29.81 -18.31
C PRO A 257 -6.53 -29.77 -16.78
N PRO A 258 -7.69 -30.21 -16.27
CA PRO A 258 -7.91 -30.33 -14.85
C PRO A 258 -6.81 -31.23 -14.24
N MET A 259 -6.24 -30.83 -13.09
CA MET A 259 -5.21 -31.61 -12.38
C MET A 259 -3.90 -31.84 -13.14
N ALA A 260 -3.58 -31.06 -14.14
CA ALA A 260 -2.28 -31.14 -14.80
C ALA A 260 -1.14 -30.89 -13.81
N ARG A 261 -0.17 -31.80 -13.80
CA ARG A 261 0.99 -31.69 -12.89
C ARG A 261 2.11 -30.82 -13.47
N ARG A 262 2.03 -30.49 -14.74
CA ARG A 262 2.98 -29.67 -15.47
C ARG A 262 2.25 -28.88 -16.55
N ASN A 263 2.45 -27.59 -16.56
CA ASN A 263 1.99 -26.70 -17.63
C ASN A 263 3.13 -25.78 -18.09
N VAL A 264 3.11 -25.43 -19.36
CA VAL A 264 4.04 -24.45 -19.92
C VAL A 264 3.23 -23.32 -20.53
N PHE A 265 3.45 -22.10 -20.02
CA PHE A 265 2.81 -20.89 -20.52
C PHE A 265 3.82 -20.07 -21.30
N ARG A 266 3.40 -19.51 -22.43
CA ARG A 266 4.18 -18.51 -23.15
C ARG A 266 3.55 -17.15 -22.95
N LEU A 267 4.23 -16.27 -22.22
CA LEU A 267 3.82 -14.88 -21.97
C LEU A 267 4.56 -13.98 -22.95
N ARG A 268 3.80 -13.08 -23.60
CA ARG A 268 4.36 -12.05 -24.48
C ARG A 268 3.88 -10.67 -24.02
N ALA A 269 4.79 -9.76 -23.74
CA ALA A 269 4.44 -8.38 -23.46
C ALA A 269 3.86 -7.69 -24.69
N LYS A 270 2.77 -6.95 -24.54
CA LYS A 270 2.25 -6.06 -25.61
C LYS A 270 3.27 -4.98 -25.90
N ASP A 271 3.81 -4.34 -24.85
CA ASP A 271 4.79 -3.28 -24.90
C ASP A 271 5.89 -3.50 -23.86
N GLY A 272 7.09 -2.95 -24.10
CA GLY A 272 8.21 -3.00 -23.16
C GLY A 272 8.88 -4.36 -23.04
N ASN A 273 9.65 -4.52 -21.94
CA ASN A 273 10.41 -5.73 -21.63
C ASN A 273 9.70 -6.54 -20.54
N ILE A 274 9.61 -7.86 -20.73
CA ILE A 274 8.90 -8.78 -19.81
C ILE A 274 9.81 -9.37 -18.71
N THR A 275 11.07 -8.99 -18.63
CA THR A 275 12.08 -9.72 -17.84
C THR A 275 11.85 -9.76 -16.34
N ASP A 276 11.10 -8.82 -15.77
CA ASP A 276 11.02 -8.60 -14.32
C ASP A 276 9.69 -9.04 -13.68
N ILE A 277 8.79 -9.62 -14.45
CA ILE A 277 7.44 -10.01 -13.95
C ILE A 277 7.35 -11.45 -13.44
N ALA A 278 8.36 -12.27 -13.64
CA ALA A 278 8.30 -13.68 -13.30
C ALA A 278 9.40 -14.07 -12.32
N TYR A 279 9.02 -14.82 -11.30
CA TYR A 279 9.91 -15.32 -10.25
C TYR A 279 10.23 -16.79 -10.49
N GLU A 280 11.52 -17.17 -10.38
CA GLU A 280 11.98 -18.55 -10.49
C GLU A 280 11.98 -19.23 -9.12
N GLY A 281 11.46 -20.44 -9.05
CA GLY A 281 11.34 -21.20 -7.81
C GLY A 281 11.23 -22.72 -8.03
N LYS A 282 10.92 -23.47 -6.98
CA LYS A 282 10.82 -24.92 -7.04
C LYS A 282 9.71 -25.40 -7.98
N THR A 283 8.59 -24.68 -7.99
CA THR A 283 7.39 -25.01 -8.77
C THR A 283 7.26 -24.20 -10.04
N GLN A 284 8.18 -23.26 -10.29
CA GLN A 284 8.17 -22.40 -11.46
C GLN A 284 9.58 -22.22 -12.02
N LYS A 285 9.71 -22.54 -13.31
CA LYS A 285 10.97 -22.31 -14.05
C LYS A 285 10.70 -21.34 -15.18
N ILE A 286 11.66 -20.48 -15.46
CA ILE A 286 11.53 -19.42 -16.44
C ILE A 286 12.58 -19.59 -17.53
N ARG A 287 12.14 -19.58 -18.78
CA ARG A 287 13.01 -19.54 -19.95
C ARG A 287 12.72 -18.26 -20.73
N ARG A 288 13.71 -17.43 -20.90
CA ARG A 288 13.63 -16.25 -21.77
C ARG A 288 13.74 -16.70 -23.22
N VAL A 289 12.76 -16.34 -24.03
CA VAL A 289 12.77 -16.61 -25.47
C VAL A 289 13.36 -15.41 -26.21
N ASP A 290 12.89 -14.21 -25.87
CA ASP A 290 13.40 -12.92 -26.35
C ASP A 290 13.10 -11.81 -25.32
N GLY A 291 13.38 -10.54 -25.63
CA GLY A 291 13.16 -9.40 -24.72
C GLY A 291 11.69 -9.16 -24.37
N ARG A 292 10.74 -9.75 -25.12
CA ARG A 292 9.30 -9.56 -24.93
C ARG A 292 8.57 -10.85 -24.61
N THR A 293 9.25 -12.01 -24.60
CA THR A 293 8.63 -13.32 -24.49
C THR A 293 9.34 -14.19 -23.46
N LEU A 294 8.54 -14.71 -22.52
CA LEU A 294 8.97 -15.71 -21.54
C LEU A 294 8.18 -17.02 -21.75
N GLU A 295 8.84 -18.15 -21.54
CA GLU A 295 8.16 -19.42 -21.25
C GLU A 295 8.29 -19.72 -19.77
N ILE A 296 7.15 -19.98 -19.15
CA ILE A 296 7.03 -20.29 -17.72
C ILE A 296 6.54 -21.72 -17.59
N GLU A 297 7.39 -22.60 -17.09
CA GLU A 297 7.03 -23.95 -16.72
C GLU A 297 6.55 -23.97 -15.28
N VAL A 298 5.30 -24.38 -15.07
CA VAL A 298 4.70 -24.53 -13.73
C VAL A 298 4.56 -26.03 -13.42
N LEU A 299 5.07 -26.42 -12.26
CA LEU A 299 5.07 -27.80 -11.76
C LEU A 299 4.21 -27.89 -10.50
N ALA A 300 3.31 -28.86 -10.44
CA ALA A 300 2.57 -29.16 -9.22
C ALA A 300 3.50 -29.77 -8.16
N GLU A 301 3.34 -29.35 -6.92
CA GLU A 301 4.02 -29.98 -5.78
C GLU A 301 3.61 -31.47 -5.62
N ASP A 302 4.53 -32.29 -5.15
CA ASP A 302 4.23 -33.67 -4.79
C ASP A 302 3.61 -33.77 -3.38
N TRP A 303 2.29 -33.62 -3.33
CA TRP A 303 1.51 -33.71 -2.11
C TRP A 303 1.73 -35.00 -1.33
N LYS A 304 2.05 -36.11 -2.03
CA LYS A 304 2.33 -37.40 -1.36
C LYS A 304 3.67 -37.36 -0.63
N ALA A 305 4.66 -36.68 -1.18
CA ALA A 305 5.95 -36.48 -0.53
C ALA A 305 5.84 -35.53 0.67
N ILE A 306 5.10 -34.42 0.52
CA ILE A 306 4.84 -33.47 1.61
C ILE A 306 4.09 -34.14 2.76
N ARG A 307 3.07 -34.93 2.48
CA ARG A 307 2.29 -35.71 3.46
C ARG A 307 3.15 -36.68 4.27
N LYS A 308 4.20 -37.21 3.67
CA LYS A 308 5.17 -38.10 4.32
C LYS A 308 6.25 -37.37 5.11
N GLY A 309 6.10 -36.08 5.36
CA GLY A 309 7.06 -35.28 6.13
C GLY A 309 8.36 -34.98 5.40
N LYS A 310 8.44 -35.19 4.08
CA LYS A 310 9.60 -34.83 3.26
C LYS A 310 9.71 -33.35 2.90
N GLY A 311 8.87 -32.49 3.49
CA GLY A 311 8.98 -31.04 3.40
C GLY A 311 10.08 -30.51 4.31
N HIS A 312 10.74 -29.44 3.90
CA HIS A 312 11.65 -28.71 4.80
C HIS A 312 10.82 -27.74 5.64
N PRO A 313 10.78 -27.92 7.00
CA PRO A 313 10.11 -26.95 7.84
C PRO A 313 10.83 -25.60 7.73
N LEU A 314 10.10 -24.56 7.34
CA LEU A 314 10.60 -23.20 7.42
C LEU A 314 10.67 -22.81 8.90
N GLN A 315 11.83 -22.33 9.35
CA GLN A 315 11.91 -21.63 10.62
C GLN A 315 11.28 -20.26 10.43
N VAL A 316 10.10 -20.06 11.01
CA VAL A 316 9.40 -18.77 11.01
C VAL A 316 9.58 -18.09 12.36
N GLY A 317 9.76 -16.78 12.35
CA GLY A 317 9.86 -15.98 13.57
C GLY A 317 8.57 -15.98 14.40
N PRO A 318 8.66 -15.54 15.67
CA PRO A 318 7.49 -15.49 16.57
C PRO A 318 6.39 -14.59 16.04
N GLU A 319 6.72 -13.55 15.28
CA GLU A 319 5.78 -12.62 14.66
C GLU A 319 4.73 -13.28 13.77
N TYR A 320 5.05 -14.45 13.19
CA TYR A 320 4.09 -15.23 12.39
C TYR A 320 3.11 -16.05 13.24
N ARG A 321 3.31 -16.11 14.55
CA ARG A 321 2.45 -16.83 15.52
C ARG A 321 1.67 -15.89 16.42
N GLU A 322 2.03 -14.61 16.46
CA GLU A 322 1.38 -13.60 17.28
C GLU A 322 0.05 -13.15 16.67
N ALA A 323 -0.91 -12.86 17.54
CA ALA A 323 -2.16 -12.25 17.13
C ALA A 323 -1.92 -10.81 16.62
N ASN A 324 -2.65 -10.41 15.60
CA ASN A 324 -2.74 -9.02 15.16
C ASN A 324 -4.21 -8.61 14.98
N ILE A 325 -4.46 -7.40 14.48
CA ILE A 325 -5.80 -6.85 14.39
C ILE A 325 -6.72 -7.65 13.46
N LEU A 326 -6.18 -8.24 12.40
CA LEU A 326 -6.94 -9.07 11.46
C LEU A 326 -6.91 -10.56 11.88
N VAL A 327 -5.71 -11.07 12.19
CA VAL A 327 -5.51 -12.47 12.56
C VAL A 327 -5.53 -12.56 14.09
N ASP A 328 -6.70 -12.36 14.68
CA ASP A 328 -6.93 -12.32 16.13
C ASP A 328 -7.13 -13.72 16.73
N CYS A 329 -6.11 -14.56 16.58
CA CYS A 329 -6.10 -15.96 17.00
C CYS A 329 -6.36 -16.18 18.51
N GLU A 330 -6.26 -15.12 19.33
CA GLU A 330 -6.53 -15.15 20.76
C GLU A 330 -8.04 -15.03 21.09
N ASP A 331 -8.90 -14.71 20.11
CA ASP A 331 -10.35 -14.65 20.33
C ASP A 331 -10.91 -16.01 20.77
N LYS A 332 -11.82 -16.01 21.73
CA LYS A 332 -12.39 -17.22 22.32
C LYS A 332 -13.06 -18.12 21.30
N LEU A 333 -13.89 -17.54 20.41
CA LEU A 333 -14.59 -18.30 19.38
C LEU A 333 -13.61 -18.88 18.36
N VAL A 334 -12.58 -18.11 17.96
CA VAL A 334 -11.53 -18.57 17.02
C VAL A 334 -10.80 -19.78 17.63
N LYS A 335 -10.40 -19.73 18.89
CA LYS A 335 -9.79 -20.87 19.60
C LYS A 335 -10.69 -22.10 19.68
N GLU A 336 -11.98 -21.91 19.98
CA GLU A 336 -12.96 -22.99 19.98
C GLU A 336 -13.11 -23.65 18.60
N LEU A 337 -13.18 -22.84 17.54
CA LEU A 337 -13.24 -23.32 16.16
C LEU A 337 -11.96 -24.06 15.74
N ALA A 338 -10.78 -23.55 16.11
CA ALA A 338 -9.50 -24.19 15.85
C ALA A 338 -9.44 -25.60 16.48
N LYS A 339 -9.80 -25.69 17.76
CA LYS A 339 -9.87 -26.97 18.49
C LYS A 339 -10.84 -27.96 17.83
N ARG A 340 -12.03 -27.48 17.46
CA ARG A 340 -13.05 -28.31 16.80
C ARG A 340 -12.60 -28.81 15.43
N ALA A 341 -12.03 -27.91 14.62
CA ALA A 341 -11.60 -28.23 13.26
C ALA A 341 -10.37 -29.15 13.22
N GLY A 342 -9.44 -29.00 14.17
CA GLY A 342 -8.23 -29.81 14.26
C GLY A 342 -8.42 -31.14 15.02
N GLN A 343 -9.58 -31.39 15.62
CA GLN A 343 -9.82 -32.56 16.45
C GLN A 343 -9.55 -33.89 15.71
N GLY A 344 -8.77 -34.78 16.34
CA GLY A 344 -8.44 -36.08 15.79
C GLY A 344 -7.39 -36.06 14.66
N SER A 345 -6.71 -34.95 14.40
CA SER A 345 -5.58 -34.90 13.47
C SER A 345 -4.37 -35.61 14.09
N ARG A 346 -3.57 -36.29 13.25
CA ARG A 346 -2.40 -37.08 13.64
C ARG A 346 -1.07 -36.47 13.23
N SER A 347 -1.13 -35.36 12.48
CA SER A 347 0.06 -34.62 12.01
C SER A 347 -0.28 -33.16 11.73
N PRO A 348 0.71 -32.25 11.75
CA PRO A 348 0.52 -30.84 11.38
C PRO A 348 -0.07 -30.67 9.97
N PHE A 349 0.32 -31.52 9.03
CA PHE A 349 -0.22 -31.51 7.68
C PHE A 349 -1.72 -31.86 7.67
N GLU A 350 -2.11 -32.92 8.38
CA GLU A 350 -3.53 -33.30 8.51
C GLU A 350 -4.34 -32.23 9.21
N THR A 351 -3.75 -31.56 10.22
CA THR A 351 -4.38 -30.39 10.86
C THR A 351 -4.65 -29.31 9.84
N ALA A 352 -3.66 -28.92 9.04
CA ALA A 352 -3.81 -27.89 8.02
C ALA A 352 -4.89 -28.24 6.98
N GLU A 353 -4.93 -29.49 6.49
CA GLU A 353 -5.97 -29.95 5.56
C GLU A 353 -7.38 -29.87 6.18
N ARG A 354 -7.51 -30.24 7.45
CA ARG A 354 -8.79 -30.16 8.18
C ARG A 354 -9.23 -28.72 8.39
N LEU A 355 -8.31 -27.85 8.81
CA LEU A 355 -8.59 -26.42 8.96
C LEU A 355 -9.04 -25.78 7.63
N CYS A 356 -8.33 -26.05 6.54
CA CYS A 356 -8.68 -25.56 5.22
C CYS A 356 -10.08 -26.03 4.81
N SER A 357 -10.37 -27.33 4.94
CA SER A 357 -11.68 -27.90 4.64
C SER A 357 -12.79 -27.37 5.54
N PHE A 358 -12.47 -27.11 6.81
CA PHE A 358 -13.40 -26.52 7.77
C PHE A 358 -13.76 -25.11 7.38
N VAL A 359 -12.78 -24.23 7.15
CA VAL A 359 -13.00 -22.82 6.79
C VAL A 359 -13.82 -22.70 5.51
N SER A 360 -13.46 -23.49 4.47
CA SER A 360 -14.19 -23.49 3.19
C SER A 360 -15.68 -23.79 3.33
N ARG A 361 -16.07 -24.59 4.31
CA ARG A 361 -17.48 -24.92 4.60
C ARG A 361 -18.09 -23.98 5.66
N TYR A 362 -17.28 -23.47 6.58
CA TYR A 362 -17.76 -22.65 7.68
C TYR A 362 -18.19 -21.26 7.22
N VAL A 363 -17.41 -20.65 6.31
CA VAL A 363 -17.79 -19.40 5.65
C VAL A 363 -18.80 -19.72 4.57
N SER A 364 -20.08 -19.60 4.91
CA SER A 364 -21.21 -20.00 4.06
C SER A 364 -21.61 -18.93 3.06
N GLU A 365 -21.57 -17.67 3.45
CA GLU A 365 -21.93 -16.53 2.63
C GLU A 365 -20.68 -16.01 1.86
N LYS A 366 -20.52 -16.51 0.61
CA LYS A 366 -19.35 -16.19 -0.22
C LYS A 366 -19.65 -15.04 -1.14
N ASN A 367 -19.23 -13.84 -0.74
CA ASN A 367 -19.45 -12.61 -1.50
C ASN A 367 -18.27 -11.64 -1.30
N PHE A 368 -18.24 -10.57 -2.10
CA PHE A 368 -17.23 -9.52 -2.06
C PHE A 368 -17.68 -8.27 -1.28
N SER A 369 -18.78 -8.36 -0.53
CA SER A 369 -19.36 -7.22 0.20
C SER A 369 -18.60 -6.86 1.46
N VAL A 370 -17.81 -7.81 2.00
CA VAL A 370 -17.00 -7.63 3.20
C VAL A 370 -15.57 -7.31 2.79
N GLY A 371 -14.97 -6.27 3.37
CA GLY A 371 -13.57 -5.95 3.16
C GLY A 371 -12.78 -6.08 4.46
N PHE A 372 -11.75 -6.91 4.50
CA PHE A 372 -10.78 -7.03 5.60
C PHE A 372 -11.40 -7.25 7.01
N ALA A 373 -12.36 -8.15 7.14
CA ALA A 373 -12.87 -8.55 8.44
C ALA A 373 -11.80 -9.30 9.25
N SER A 374 -11.79 -9.11 10.58
CA SER A 374 -10.93 -9.90 11.46
C SER A 374 -11.42 -11.36 11.53
N ALA A 375 -10.53 -12.29 11.92
CA ALA A 375 -10.89 -13.70 12.05
C ALA A 375 -12.08 -13.93 12.99
N SER A 376 -12.15 -13.18 14.09
CA SER A 376 -13.28 -13.27 15.03
C SER A 376 -14.61 -12.81 14.45
N GLU A 377 -14.58 -11.84 13.55
CA GLU A 377 -15.80 -11.38 12.85
C GLU A 377 -16.24 -12.36 11.78
N VAL A 378 -15.29 -12.85 10.97
CA VAL A 378 -15.56 -13.94 10.02
C VAL A 378 -16.13 -15.15 10.74
N ALA A 379 -15.57 -15.49 11.92
CA ALA A 379 -16.08 -16.57 12.75
C ALA A 379 -17.53 -16.34 13.21
N ARG A 380 -17.93 -15.09 13.47
CA ARG A 380 -19.30 -14.75 13.90
C ARG A 380 -20.28 -14.65 12.74
N LYS A 381 -19.88 -13.96 11.67
CA LYS A 381 -20.77 -13.65 10.53
C LYS A 381 -20.83 -14.78 9.49
N ARG A 382 -19.76 -15.57 9.36
CA ARG A 382 -19.59 -16.64 8.34
C ARG A 382 -19.71 -16.13 6.91
N GLU A 383 -19.28 -14.91 6.68
CA GLU A 383 -19.40 -14.18 5.44
C GLU A 383 -18.02 -13.68 5.00
N GLY A 384 -17.77 -13.64 3.68
CA GLY A 384 -16.57 -13.06 3.11
C GLY A 384 -16.08 -13.78 1.86
N ASP A 385 -15.04 -13.20 1.27
CA ASP A 385 -14.36 -13.70 0.07
C ASP A 385 -13.08 -14.50 0.42
N CYS A 386 -12.15 -14.57 -0.53
CA CYS A 386 -10.87 -15.24 -0.33
C CYS A 386 -10.04 -14.62 0.80
N THR A 387 -10.18 -13.32 1.07
CA THR A 387 -9.46 -12.61 2.12
C THR A 387 -9.92 -13.10 3.50
N GLU A 388 -11.21 -13.13 3.75
CA GLU A 388 -11.81 -13.58 5.01
C GLU A 388 -11.54 -15.07 5.25
N HIS A 389 -11.62 -15.89 4.20
CA HIS A 389 -11.22 -17.31 4.29
C HIS A 389 -9.75 -17.44 4.69
N GLY A 390 -8.85 -16.65 4.08
CA GLY A 390 -7.42 -16.65 4.40
C GLY A 390 -7.13 -16.18 5.82
N ILE A 391 -7.78 -15.09 6.26
CA ILE A 391 -7.64 -14.52 7.61
C ILE A 391 -8.10 -15.53 8.67
N LEU A 392 -9.30 -16.13 8.50
CA LEU A 392 -9.80 -17.12 9.44
C LEU A 392 -8.90 -18.37 9.48
N LEU A 393 -8.47 -18.88 8.30
CA LEU A 393 -7.58 -20.02 8.22
C LEU A 393 -6.25 -19.76 8.93
N ALA A 394 -5.65 -18.61 8.71
CA ALA A 394 -4.40 -18.20 9.37
C ALA A 394 -4.58 -18.13 10.91
N ALA A 395 -5.70 -17.59 11.39
CA ALA A 395 -5.98 -17.48 12.82
C ALA A 395 -6.22 -18.84 13.48
N LEU A 396 -6.90 -19.76 12.78
CA LEU A 396 -7.09 -21.12 13.27
C LEU A 396 -5.77 -21.92 13.30
N GLY A 397 -4.83 -21.60 12.41
CA GLY A 397 -3.53 -22.26 12.30
C GLY A 397 -2.50 -21.78 13.33
N ARG A 398 -2.61 -20.53 13.80
CA ARG A 398 -1.76 -19.93 14.84
C ARG A 398 -2.15 -20.39 16.24
#